data_bcf1208af85d9b66953eadf3ff93d5f7
#
_entry.id   bcf1208af85d9b66953eadf3ff93d5f7
#
_cell.length_a   1.000
_cell.length_b   1.000
_cell.length_c   1.000
_cell.angle_alpha   90.00
_cell.angle_beta   90.00
_cell.angle_gamma   90.00
#
_symmetry.space_group_name_H-M   'P 1'
#
loop_
_entity.id
_entity.type
_entity.pdbx_description
1 polymer ?
#
loop_
_entity_poly.entity_id
_entity_poly.type
_entity_poly.pdbx_seq_one_letter_code
_entity_poly.pdbx_strand_id
1 'polypeptide(L)' 'IGWVHDLEDCKTIGYVDVAKNTEAQTKYKIAVVPTIIIFKDGEEVARFQADLSFKMVATREEVQEEINNQLMSDF' A
#
# COMPACT_ATOMS: atom_id res chain seq x y z
N ILE A 1 0.62 3.45 -10.13
CA ILE A 1 1.82 2.60 -10.05
C ILE A 1 1.47 1.23 -10.63
N GLY A 2 1.90 0.99 -11.88
CA GLY A 2 1.48 -0.20 -12.62
C GLY A 2 1.94 -1.53 -12.02
N TRP A 3 3.11 -1.55 -11.38
CA TRP A 3 3.67 -2.77 -10.83
C TRP A 3 2.92 -3.32 -9.61
N VAL A 4 1.99 -2.56 -9.06
CA VAL A 4 1.16 -3.04 -7.93
C VAL A 4 0.39 -4.30 -8.31
N HIS A 5 -0.02 -4.42 -9.56
CA HIS A 5 -0.73 -5.60 -10.05
C HIS A 5 0.16 -6.84 -10.15
N ASP A 6 1.48 -6.67 -10.09
CA ASP A 6 2.44 -7.78 -10.16
C ASP A 6 2.76 -8.36 -8.78
N LEU A 7 2.22 -7.78 -7.72
CA LEU A 7 2.45 -8.30 -6.37
C LEU A 7 1.78 -9.65 -6.19
N GLU A 8 2.48 -10.56 -5.52
CA GLU A 8 2.02 -11.93 -5.28
C GLU A 8 1.52 -12.07 -3.83
N ASP A 9 0.67 -13.09 -3.62
CA ASP A 9 0.14 -13.45 -2.30
C ASP A 9 -0.75 -12.38 -1.68
N CYS A 10 -1.30 -11.50 -2.51
CA CYS A 10 -2.33 -10.54 -2.10
C CYS A 10 -3.69 -11.04 -2.58
N LYS A 11 -4.63 -11.20 -1.66
CA LYS A 11 -5.97 -11.66 -2.01
C LYS A 11 -6.75 -10.62 -2.78
N THR A 12 -6.57 -9.35 -2.43
CA THR A 12 -7.28 -8.25 -3.03
C THR A 12 -6.36 -7.06 -3.19
N ILE A 13 -6.38 -6.46 -4.38
CA ILE A 13 -5.67 -5.21 -4.64
C ILE A 13 -6.72 -4.20 -5.06
N GLY A 14 -6.84 -3.12 -4.29
CA GLY A 14 -7.81 -2.08 -4.55
C GLY A 14 -7.14 -0.76 -4.88
N TYR A 15 -7.81 0.04 -5.70
CA TYR A 15 -7.38 1.38 -6.03
C TYR A 15 -8.41 2.39 -5.55
N VAL A 16 -7.92 3.50 -5.00
CA VAL A 16 -8.76 4.62 -4.62
C VAL A 16 -8.16 5.89 -5.20
N ASP A 17 -8.96 6.65 -5.93
CA ASP A 17 -8.58 7.98 -6.40
C ASP A 17 -9.00 8.98 -5.31
N VAL A 18 -8.03 9.40 -4.49
CA VAL A 18 -8.31 10.29 -3.35
C VAL A 18 -8.75 11.68 -3.78
N ALA A 19 -8.46 12.09 -5.04
CA ALA A 19 -8.97 13.35 -5.56
C ALA A 19 -10.49 13.30 -5.78
N LYS A 20 -11.03 12.11 -6.06
CA LYS A 20 -12.47 11.88 -6.25
C LYS A 20 -13.15 11.37 -4.99
N ASN A 21 -12.40 10.80 -4.08
CA ASN A 21 -12.94 10.23 -2.85
C ASN A 21 -12.15 10.79 -1.65
N THR A 22 -12.56 11.98 -1.22
CA THR A 22 -11.88 12.66 -0.11
C THR A 22 -12.09 11.97 1.23
N GLU A 23 -13.13 11.15 1.36
CA GLU A 23 -13.33 10.37 2.59
C GLU A 23 -12.22 9.35 2.80
N ALA A 24 -11.66 8.81 1.71
CA ALA A 24 -10.55 7.88 1.80
C ALA A 24 -9.30 8.53 2.38
N GLN A 25 -9.05 9.81 2.10
CA GLN A 25 -7.94 10.53 2.66
C GLN A 25 -8.01 10.56 4.19
N THR A 26 -9.19 10.85 4.71
CA THR A 26 -9.41 10.90 6.15
C THR A 26 -9.41 9.50 6.76
N LYS A 27 -10.11 8.57 6.15
CA LYS A 27 -10.24 7.19 6.66
C LYS A 27 -8.89 6.48 6.78
N TYR A 28 -8.03 6.63 5.78
CA TYR A 28 -6.73 5.96 5.74
C TYR A 28 -5.58 6.88 6.10
N LYS A 29 -5.87 8.12 6.49
CA LYS A 29 -4.86 9.12 6.89
C LYS A 29 -3.81 9.31 5.81
N ILE A 30 -4.26 9.56 4.58
CA ILE A 30 -3.39 9.73 3.43
C ILE A 30 -2.89 11.17 3.39
N ALA A 31 -1.59 11.34 3.59
CA ALA A 31 -0.94 12.66 3.56
C ALA A 31 -0.33 12.97 2.21
N VAL A 32 0.11 11.97 1.49
CA VAL A 32 0.76 12.12 0.17
C VAL A 32 0.25 11.05 -0.77
N VAL A 33 0.36 11.27 -2.06
CA VAL A 33 0.05 10.28 -3.09
C VAL A 33 1.25 10.11 -4.01
N PRO A 34 1.51 8.90 -4.50
CA PRO A 34 0.82 7.66 -4.20
C PRO A 34 1.16 7.10 -2.82
N THR A 35 0.26 6.29 -2.27
CA THR A 35 0.47 5.58 -0.99
C THR A 35 -0.01 4.14 -1.18
N ILE A 36 0.79 3.21 -0.70
CA ILE A 36 0.44 1.78 -0.68
C ILE A 36 0.29 1.38 0.78
N ILE A 37 -0.85 0.78 1.10
CA ILE A 37 -1.11 0.29 2.47
C ILE A 37 -1.36 -1.21 2.39
N ILE A 38 -0.69 -1.95 3.26
CA ILE A 38 -0.87 -3.39 3.37
C ILE A 38 -1.73 -3.68 4.60
N PHE A 39 -2.83 -4.39 4.39
CA PHE A 39 -3.72 -4.82 5.45
C PHE A 39 -3.62 -6.32 5.65
N LYS A 40 -3.68 -6.75 6.91
CA LYS A 40 -3.74 -8.15 7.26
C LYS A 40 -4.82 -8.32 8.32
N ASP A 41 -5.80 -9.16 8.02
CA ASP A 41 -6.95 -9.41 8.91
C ASP A 41 -7.68 -8.11 9.27
N GLY A 42 -7.77 -7.18 8.32
CA GLY A 42 -8.47 -5.92 8.50
C GLY A 42 -7.66 -4.83 9.20
N GLU A 43 -6.40 -5.10 9.55
CA GLU A 43 -5.52 -4.13 10.21
C GLU A 43 -4.39 -3.69 9.29
N GLU A 44 -4.06 -2.40 9.35
CA GLU A 44 -2.92 -1.87 8.62
C GLU A 44 -1.63 -2.37 9.28
N VAL A 45 -0.80 -3.08 8.52
CA VAL A 45 0.46 -3.63 9.02
C VAL A 45 1.68 -2.97 8.40
N ALA A 46 1.53 -2.34 7.25
CA ALA A 46 2.64 -1.64 6.61
C ALA A 46 2.10 -0.54 5.69
N ARG A 47 2.91 0.50 5.48
CA ARG A 47 2.56 1.63 4.64
C ARG A 47 3.80 2.12 3.91
N PHE A 48 3.66 2.36 2.61
CA PHE A 48 4.70 2.93 1.78
C PHE A 48 4.16 4.21 1.16
N GLN A 49 4.81 5.33 1.43
CA GLN A 49 4.36 6.66 1.00
C GLN A 49 5.32 7.26 -0.01
N ALA A 50 4.78 8.14 -0.85
CA ALA A 50 5.59 8.91 -1.78
C ALA A 50 6.46 9.92 -1.03
N ASP A 51 7.52 10.38 -1.71
CA ASP A 51 8.35 11.48 -1.21
C ASP A 51 7.64 12.83 -1.44
N LEU A 52 8.32 13.92 -1.09
CA LEU A 52 7.77 15.27 -1.24
C LEU A 52 7.56 15.67 -2.71
N SER A 53 8.14 14.93 -3.66
CA SER A 53 7.97 15.14 -5.09
C SER A 53 6.85 14.27 -5.67
N PHE A 54 6.05 13.63 -4.81
CA PHE A 54 4.96 12.74 -5.18
C PHE A 54 5.44 11.51 -5.96
N LYS A 55 6.65 11.05 -5.68
CA LYS A 55 7.21 9.84 -6.27
C LYS A 55 7.25 8.72 -5.24
N MET A 56 6.75 7.55 -5.63
CA MET A 56 6.82 6.38 -4.76
C MET A 56 8.29 5.99 -4.57
N VAL A 57 8.75 5.97 -3.33
CA VAL A 57 10.14 5.65 -2.99
C VAL A 57 10.34 4.13 -2.94
N ALA A 58 9.30 3.39 -2.52
CA ALA A 58 9.37 1.95 -2.43
C ALA A 58 9.34 1.29 -3.81
N THR A 59 10.11 0.22 -3.97
CA THR A 59 10.10 -0.59 -5.18
C THR A 59 9.13 -1.76 -5.04
N ARG A 60 8.80 -2.40 -6.18
CA ARG A 60 7.98 -3.61 -6.17
C ARG A 60 8.57 -4.67 -5.23
N GLU A 61 9.88 -4.84 -5.29
CA GLU A 61 10.60 -5.83 -4.50
C GLU A 61 10.47 -5.55 -3.00
N GLU A 62 10.57 -4.28 -2.59
CA GLU A 62 10.42 -3.90 -1.19
C GLU A 62 9.02 -4.17 -0.67
N VAL A 63 8.01 -3.85 -1.46
CA VAL A 63 6.62 -4.10 -1.08
C VAL A 63 6.34 -5.60 -1.02
N GLN A 64 6.84 -6.35 -2.01
CA GLN A 64 6.67 -7.80 -2.03
C GLN A 64 7.36 -8.47 -0.84
N GLU A 65 8.53 -7.97 -0.46
CA GLU A 65 9.26 -8.47 0.71
C GLU A 65 8.45 -8.26 1.99
N GLU A 66 7.82 -7.09 2.14
CA GLU A 66 6.97 -6.82 3.31
C GLU A 66 5.77 -7.75 3.35
N ILE A 67 5.14 -8.00 2.21
CA ILE A 67 4.03 -8.95 2.12
C ILE A 67 4.48 -10.33 2.57
N ASN A 68 5.64 -10.78 2.11
CA ASN A 68 6.21 -12.07 2.50
C ASN A 68 6.49 -12.13 3.99
N ASN A 69 7.03 -11.05 4.56
CA ASN A 69 7.32 -10.96 5.99
C ASN A 69 6.05 -11.07 6.83
N GLN A 70 4.96 -10.44 6.39
CA GLN A 70 3.69 -10.51 7.10
C GLN A 70 3.10 -11.91 7.06
N LEU A 71 3.28 -12.62 5.94
CA LEU A 71 2.83 -14.01 5.84
C LEU A 71 3.65 -14.92 6.74
N MET A 72 4.96 -14.70 6.82
CA MET A 72 5.84 -15.48 7.68
C MET A 72 5.57 -15.24 9.15
N SER A 73 5.08 -14.07 9.53
CA SER A 73 4.80 -13.74 10.93
C SER A 73 3.62 -14.51 11.52
N ASP A 74 2.89 -15.28 10.70
CA ASP A 74 1.78 -16.11 11.14
C ASP A 74 2.24 -17.43 11.79
N PHE A 75 3.53 -17.69 11.78
CA PHE A 75 4.06 -18.93 12.37
C PHE A 75 4.45 -18.77 13.86
#